data_92df4fb6386303cac14d54218bafe543
#
_entry.id   92df4fb6386303cac14d54218bafe543
#
_cell.length_a   1.000
_cell.length_b   1.000
_cell.length_c   1.000
_cell.angle_alpha   90.00
_cell.angle_beta   90.00
_cell.angle_gamma   90.00
#
_symmetry.space_group_name_H-M   'P 1'
#
loop_
_entity.id
_entity.type
_entity.pdbx_description
1 polymer ?
#
loop_
_entity_poly.entity_id
_entity_poly.type
_entity_poly.pdbx_seq_one_letter_code
_entity_poly.pdbx_strand_id
1 'polypeptide(L)'
;LSTLCAGCGHDSASAAIIDACFELNIEPHKVAKLSGIGCSSKTPAYFLSGSHSFNSVHGRMPSVATGANLANRDLIYIGISGDGDTASIGLGQFAHVVRRNLNMTYIVENNGCYGLTKGQDSATMDTGTPNKKGDLNMYSPIDLARLAIEIGATFVGRSFSGDKQQLIPLIKAAISHRGFALLDVVSPCVTFNNHGESTKSYEHMRSAN
;
A
#
# COMPACT_ATOMS: atom_id res chain seq x y z
N LEU A 1 -12.05 14.16 -9.02
CA LEU A 1 -11.41 13.39 -10.08
C LEU A 1 -10.01 12.99 -9.65
N SER A 2 -9.65 11.70 -9.86
CA SER A 2 -8.30 11.18 -9.58
C SER A 2 -7.26 11.86 -10.50
N THR A 3 -6.06 12.09 -9.96
CA THR A 3 -4.89 12.56 -10.73
C THR A 3 -3.90 11.43 -11.02
N LEU A 4 -4.31 10.18 -10.77
CA LEU A 4 -3.57 8.98 -11.16
C LEU A 4 -3.67 8.74 -12.68
N CYS A 5 -2.77 7.93 -13.23
CA CYS A 5 -2.82 7.57 -14.65
C CYS A 5 -4.08 6.76 -14.96
N ALA A 6 -4.62 6.92 -16.17
CA ALA A 6 -5.73 6.09 -16.63
C ALA A 6 -5.35 4.59 -16.61
N GLY A 7 -6.15 3.76 -15.93
CA GLY A 7 -5.88 2.34 -15.76
C GLY A 7 -4.85 2.00 -14.68
N CYS A 8 -4.41 2.97 -13.88
CA CYS A 8 -3.50 2.73 -12.76
C CYS A 8 -4.16 1.82 -11.70
N GLY A 9 -3.42 0.83 -11.21
CA GLY A 9 -3.91 -0.07 -10.16
C GLY A 9 -4.27 0.66 -8.86
N HIS A 10 -3.58 1.75 -8.53
CA HIS A 10 -3.88 2.57 -7.33
C HIS A 10 -5.28 3.19 -7.39
N ASP A 11 -5.78 3.52 -8.57
CA ASP A 11 -7.15 4.05 -8.72
C ASP A 11 -8.20 2.98 -8.36
N SER A 12 -7.96 1.74 -8.81
CA SER A 12 -8.80 0.58 -8.44
C SER A 12 -8.73 0.26 -6.94
N ALA A 13 -7.54 0.34 -6.33
CA ALA A 13 -7.37 0.17 -4.89
C ALA A 13 -8.10 1.26 -4.11
N SER A 14 -8.01 2.54 -4.56
CA SER A 14 -8.75 3.65 -3.97
C SER A 14 -10.26 3.40 -3.96
N ALA A 15 -10.80 2.91 -5.09
CA ALA A 15 -12.23 2.58 -5.18
C ALA A 15 -12.62 1.45 -4.22
N ALA A 16 -11.79 0.40 -4.09
CA ALA A 16 -12.04 -0.69 -3.13
C ALA A 16 -12.02 -0.22 -1.67
N ILE A 17 -11.14 0.74 -1.33
CA ILE A 17 -11.11 1.35 0.01
C ILE A 17 -12.40 2.14 0.29
N ILE A 18 -12.89 2.89 -0.70
CA ILE A 18 -14.16 3.63 -0.59
C ILE A 18 -15.31 2.66 -0.32
N ASP A 19 -15.42 1.61 -1.14
CA ASP A 19 -16.47 0.60 -1.02
C ASP A 19 -16.41 -0.07 0.38
N ALA A 20 -15.22 -0.48 0.84
CA ALA A 20 -15.03 -1.09 2.16
C ALA A 20 -15.42 -0.15 3.32
N CYS A 21 -15.03 1.12 3.26
CA CYS A 21 -15.38 2.12 4.28
C CYS A 21 -16.89 2.40 4.30
N PHE A 22 -17.51 2.43 3.12
CA PHE A 22 -18.96 2.60 3.00
C PHE A 22 -19.73 1.43 3.60
N GLU A 23 -19.35 0.18 3.25
CA GLU A 23 -19.98 -1.02 3.78
C GLU A 23 -19.80 -1.21 5.29
N LEU A 24 -18.72 -0.67 5.86
CA LEU A 24 -18.49 -0.66 7.30
C LEU A 24 -19.17 0.51 8.02
N ASN A 25 -19.87 1.39 7.29
CA ASN A 25 -20.49 2.62 7.81
C ASN A 25 -19.52 3.50 8.62
N ILE A 26 -18.28 3.64 8.12
CA ILE A 26 -17.25 4.40 8.81
C ILE A 26 -17.52 5.90 8.73
N GLU A 27 -17.64 6.55 9.90
CA GLU A 27 -17.78 8.00 9.99
C GLU A 27 -16.42 8.69 9.72
N PRO A 28 -16.33 9.61 8.74
CA PRO A 28 -15.05 10.21 8.34
C PRO A 28 -14.27 10.83 9.49
N HIS A 29 -14.91 11.50 10.41
CA HIS A 29 -14.26 12.17 11.54
C HIS A 29 -13.60 11.20 12.55
N LYS A 30 -13.92 9.90 12.46
CA LYS A 30 -13.29 8.84 13.26
C LYS A 30 -12.05 8.23 12.61
N VAL A 31 -11.62 8.73 11.45
CA VAL A 31 -10.51 8.18 10.69
C VAL A 31 -9.33 9.15 10.63
N ALA A 32 -8.13 8.63 10.86
CA ALA A 32 -6.87 9.26 10.51
C ALA A 32 -6.25 8.51 9.32
N LYS A 33 -6.16 9.19 8.18
CA LYS A 33 -5.49 8.70 6.97
C LYS A 33 -4.04 9.15 6.96
N LEU A 34 -3.14 8.25 6.62
CA LEU A 34 -1.72 8.58 6.53
C LEU A 34 -1.16 8.13 5.19
N SER A 35 -0.18 8.86 4.71
CA SER A 35 0.60 8.46 3.54
C SER A 35 2.08 8.81 3.68
N GLY A 36 2.90 8.10 2.93
CA GLY A 36 4.28 8.48 2.66
C GLY A 36 4.39 9.33 1.39
N ILE A 37 5.37 9.04 0.54
CA ILE A 37 5.64 9.74 -0.71
C ILE A 37 5.57 8.75 -1.88
N GLY A 38 5.08 9.22 -3.03
CA GLY A 38 4.95 8.45 -4.27
C GLY A 38 3.56 8.63 -4.90
N CYS A 39 3.24 7.82 -5.91
CA CYS A 39 1.90 7.83 -6.52
C CYS A 39 0.82 7.46 -5.50
N SER A 40 1.11 6.49 -4.65
CA SER A 40 0.24 6.03 -3.55
C SER A 40 -0.10 7.12 -2.53
N SER A 41 0.75 8.14 -2.38
CA SER A 41 0.49 9.25 -1.46
C SER A 41 -0.72 10.11 -1.86
N LYS A 42 -1.22 9.94 -3.07
CA LYS A 42 -2.43 10.61 -3.55
C LYS A 42 -3.72 9.91 -3.09
N THR A 43 -3.66 8.59 -2.89
CA THR A 43 -4.83 7.76 -2.53
C THR A 43 -5.62 8.31 -1.34
N PRO A 44 -5.01 8.76 -0.22
CA PRO A 44 -5.77 9.33 0.90
C PRO A 44 -6.60 10.56 0.55
N ALA A 45 -6.28 11.27 -0.53
CA ALA A 45 -7.08 12.41 -0.97
C ALA A 45 -8.41 12.01 -1.64
N TYR A 46 -8.57 10.74 -2.02
CA TYR A 46 -9.70 10.26 -2.82
C TYR A 46 -10.80 9.58 -2.00
N PHE A 47 -10.59 9.29 -0.74
CA PHE A 47 -11.60 8.67 0.12
C PHE A 47 -11.83 9.45 1.42
N LEU A 48 -13.01 9.32 2.00
CA LEU A 48 -13.43 9.91 3.28
C LEU A 48 -13.02 11.39 3.42
N SER A 49 -13.54 12.26 2.54
CA SER A 49 -13.40 13.73 2.72
C SER A 49 -13.97 14.13 4.09
N GLY A 50 -13.24 14.91 4.85
CA GLY A 50 -13.63 15.28 6.22
C GLY A 50 -13.01 14.39 7.30
N SER A 51 -12.18 13.42 6.96
CA SER A 51 -11.30 12.71 7.90
C SER A 51 -10.01 13.48 8.17
N HIS A 52 -9.33 13.11 9.26
CA HIS A 52 -7.98 13.61 9.54
C HIS A 52 -7.00 13.06 8.50
N SER A 53 -6.01 13.84 8.06
CA SER A 53 -5.05 13.39 7.06
C SER A 53 -3.65 13.89 7.37
N PHE A 54 -2.67 13.00 7.26
CA PHE A 54 -1.24 13.28 7.42
C PHE A 54 -0.47 12.77 6.20
N ASN A 55 0.27 13.65 5.54
CA ASN A 55 1.26 13.25 4.55
C ASN A 55 2.64 13.36 5.20
N SER A 56 3.37 12.26 5.28
CA SER A 56 4.67 12.20 5.95
C SER A 56 5.85 12.28 4.98
N VAL A 57 7.03 12.49 5.50
CA VAL A 57 8.28 12.35 4.75
C VAL A 57 8.44 10.91 4.24
N HIS A 58 9.14 10.73 3.14
CA HIS A 58 9.34 9.45 2.45
C HIS A 58 9.81 8.34 3.41
N GLY A 59 9.07 7.24 3.45
CA GLY A 59 9.34 6.10 4.33
C GLY A 59 9.07 6.34 5.82
N ARG A 60 8.44 7.46 6.21
CA ARG A 60 8.24 7.81 7.62
C ARG A 60 6.79 7.74 8.09
N MET A 61 5.87 7.33 7.23
CA MET A 61 4.46 7.17 7.59
C MET A 61 4.26 6.32 8.86
N PRO A 62 4.98 5.18 9.09
CA PRO A 62 4.82 4.40 10.31
C PRO A 62 5.19 5.13 11.59
N SER A 63 6.18 6.03 11.53
CA SER A 63 6.58 6.84 12.69
C SER A 63 5.52 7.88 13.03
N VAL A 64 4.98 8.57 12.00
CA VAL A 64 3.89 9.53 12.17
C VAL A 64 2.64 8.82 12.70
N ALA A 65 2.28 7.65 12.15
CA ALA A 65 1.18 6.83 12.62
C ALA A 65 1.34 6.45 14.10
N THR A 66 2.56 6.09 14.52
CA THR A 66 2.84 5.75 15.92
C THR A 66 2.55 6.94 16.84
N GLY A 67 3.05 8.13 16.49
CA GLY A 67 2.82 9.34 17.29
C GLY A 67 1.34 9.74 17.32
N ALA A 68 0.67 9.71 16.18
CA ALA A 68 -0.76 10.03 16.07
C ALA A 68 -1.64 9.06 16.89
N ASN A 69 -1.35 7.75 16.81
CA ASN A 69 -2.08 6.75 17.57
C ASN A 69 -1.86 6.88 19.08
N LEU A 70 -0.66 7.25 19.51
CA LEU A 70 -0.40 7.52 20.93
C LEU A 70 -1.15 8.76 21.42
N ALA A 71 -1.32 9.76 20.57
CA ALA A 71 -2.05 10.97 20.91
C ALA A 71 -3.57 10.77 20.95
N ASN A 72 -4.11 9.92 20.09
CA ASN A 72 -5.54 9.59 20.07
C ASN A 72 -5.75 8.13 19.63
N ARG A 73 -6.12 7.27 20.56
CA ARG A 73 -6.34 5.82 20.33
C ARG A 73 -7.75 5.48 19.86
N ASP A 74 -8.66 6.45 19.84
CA ASP A 74 -10.06 6.24 19.48
C ASP A 74 -10.29 6.35 17.96
N LEU A 75 -9.29 6.83 17.22
CA LEU A 75 -9.35 6.92 15.77
C LEU A 75 -8.99 5.60 15.09
N ILE A 76 -9.61 5.37 13.94
CA ILE A 76 -9.25 4.31 12.98
C ILE A 76 -8.09 4.82 12.13
N TYR A 77 -6.96 4.12 12.17
CA TYR A 77 -5.76 4.50 11.43
C TYR A 77 -5.64 3.71 10.14
N ILE A 78 -5.66 4.38 8.99
CA ILE A 78 -5.48 3.80 7.65
C ILE A 78 -4.28 4.45 6.99
N GLY A 79 -3.19 3.69 6.85
CA GLY A 79 -1.96 4.13 6.20
C GLY A 79 -1.86 3.58 4.78
N ILE A 80 -1.63 4.44 3.79
CA ILE A 80 -1.41 4.06 2.40
C ILE A 80 0.01 4.39 1.99
N SER A 81 0.74 3.41 1.47
CA SER A 81 2.14 3.56 1.07
C SER A 81 2.41 2.80 -0.23
N GLY A 82 3.39 3.22 -0.98
CA GLY A 82 3.91 2.42 -2.09
C GLY A 82 4.98 1.43 -1.61
N ASP A 83 5.28 0.48 -2.45
CA ASP A 83 6.33 -0.50 -2.18
C ASP A 83 7.72 0.13 -2.05
N GLY A 84 8.07 1.10 -2.90
CA GLY A 84 9.31 1.85 -2.77
C GLY A 84 9.38 2.69 -1.50
N ASP A 85 8.28 3.31 -1.10
CA ASP A 85 8.17 4.05 0.16
C ASP A 85 8.34 3.12 1.38
N THR A 86 7.74 1.92 1.33
CA THR A 86 7.76 0.94 2.43
C THR A 86 9.02 0.08 2.42
N ALA A 87 9.28 -0.64 1.32
CA ALA A 87 10.30 -1.68 1.27
C ALA A 87 11.71 -1.17 1.01
N SER A 88 11.85 -0.02 0.33
CA SER A 88 13.18 0.56 0.09
C SER A 88 13.54 1.57 1.19
N ILE A 89 12.85 2.72 1.23
CA ILE A 89 13.24 3.83 2.12
C ILE A 89 12.75 3.59 3.55
N GLY A 90 11.56 3.03 3.71
CA GLY A 90 10.87 2.89 4.99
C GLY A 90 11.02 1.55 5.69
N LEU A 91 11.85 0.62 5.21
CA LEU A 91 11.89 -0.76 5.70
C LEU A 91 12.09 -0.87 7.22
N GLY A 92 13.03 -0.11 7.77
CA GLY A 92 13.24 -0.07 9.22
C GLY A 92 12.02 0.48 9.99
N GLN A 93 11.34 1.47 9.44
CA GLN A 93 10.11 2.03 10.05
C GLN A 93 8.96 1.02 9.98
N PHE A 94 8.83 0.33 8.84
CA PHE A 94 7.85 -0.75 8.65
C PHE A 94 8.10 -1.89 9.66
N ALA A 95 9.32 -2.40 9.75
CA ALA A 95 9.66 -3.47 10.69
C ALA A 95 9.31 -3.09 12.14
N HIS A 96 9.60 -1.86 12.54
CA HIS A 96 9.33 -1.41 13.90
C HIS A 96 7.84 -1.16 14.18
N VAL A 97 7.04 -0.73 13.21
CA VAL A 97 5.59 -0.56 13.42
C VAL A 97 4.89 -1.92 13.53
N VAL A 98 5.31 -2.91 12.74
CA VAL A 98 4.86 -4.30 12.86
C VAL A 98 5.21 -4.85 14.26
N ARG A 99 6.47 -4.76 14.66
CA ARG A 99 6.96 -5.25 15.96
C ARG A 99 6.22 -4.62 17.16
N ARG A 100 5.79 -3.35 17.03
CA ARG A 100 4.99 -2.68 18.06
C ARG A 100 3.52 -3.08 18.04
N ASN A 101 3.11 -3.84 17.04
CA ASN A 101 1.71 -4.21 16.80
C ASN A 101 0.76 -3.00 16.88
N LEU A 102 1.16 -1.90 16.22
CA LEU A 102 0.38 -0.66 16.22
C LEU A 102 -1.03 -0.93 15.66
N ASN A 103 -2.06 -0.50 16.35
CA ASN A 103 -3.44 -0.67 15.88
C ASN A 103 -3.69 0.22 14.65
N MET A 104 -3.44 -0.34 13.46
CA MET A 104 -3.63 0.34 12.18
C MET A 104 -3.78 -0.64 11.02
N THR A 105 -4.48 -0.22 9.98
CA THR A 105 -4.47 -0.87 8.67
C THR A 105 -3.40 -0.22 7.80
N TYR A 106 -2.43 -1.00 7.36
CA TYR A 106 -1.32 -0.57 6.51
C TYR A 106 -1.48 -1.20 5.13
N ILE A 107 -1.83 -0.39 4.13
CA ILE A 107 -2.02 -0.84 2.75
C ILE A 107 -0.81 -0.43 1.92
N VAL A 108 -0.14 -1.41 1.32
CA VAL A 108 0.93 -1.17 0.36
C VAL A 108 0.36 -1.33 -1.05
N GLU A 109 0.37 -0.26 -1.82
CA GLU A 109 0.07 -0.27 -3.25
C GLU A 109 1.33 -0.65 -4.02
N ASN A 110 1.52 -1.96 -4.20
CA ASN A 110 2.75 -2.57 -4.71
C ASN A 110 2.74 -2.69 -6.24
N ASN A 111 3.59 -1.93 -6.90
CA ASN A 111 3.74 -1.96 -8.36
C ASN A 111 5.18 -2.26 -8.84
N GLY A 112 6.12 -2.54 -7.94
CA GLY A 112 7.52 -2.86 -8.25
C GLY A 112 8.37 -1.68 -8.68
N CYS A 113 7.87 -0.44 -8.67
CA CYS A 113 8.64 0.70 -9.14
C CYS A 113 8.29 2.02 -8.44
N TYR A 114 9.18 3.00 -8.53
CA TYR A 114 8.90 4.39 -8.19
C TYR A 114 8.22 5.09 -9.38
N GLY A 115 6.89 4.99 -9.48
CA GLY A 115 6.15 5.54 -10.62
C GLY A 115 6.17 7.07 -10.69
N LEU A 116 6.08 7.78 -9.54
CA LEU A 116 6.04 9.24 -9.48
C LEU A 116 7.31 9.89 -10.04
N THR A 117 8.46 9.30 -9.77
CA THR A 117 9.79 9.75 -10.24
C THR A 117 10.22 9.11 -11.55
N LYS A 118 9.26 8.49 -12.25
CA LYS A 118 9.36 7.99 -13.62
C LYS A 118 10.08 6.65 -13.80
N GLY A 119 9.88 5.69 -12.87
CA GLY A 119 10.11 4.27 -13.15
C GLY A 119 11.48 3.75 -12.73
N GLN A 120 12.03 4.22 -11.60
CA GLN A 120 13.15 3.58 -10.95
C GLN A 120 12.70 2.27 -10.29
N ASP A 121 13.63 1.35 -10.11
CA ASP A 121 13.41 0.08 -9.43
C ASP A 121 13.08 0.31 -7.96
N SER A 122 12.05 -0.34 -7.47
CA SER A 122 11.82 -0.45 -6.03
C SER A 122 12.40 -1.77 -5.49
N ALA A 123 12.46 -1.90 -4.17
CA ALA A 123 12.95 -3.12 -3.54
C ALA A 123 12.02 -4.34 -3.73
N THR A 124 10.85 -4.18 -4.34
CA THR A 124 9.93 -5.28 -4.68
C THR A 124 9.93 -5.62 -6.17
N MET A 125 10.76 -4.95 -6.99
CA MET A 125 10.87 -5.21 -8.41
C MET A 125 11.43 -6.62 -8.67
N ASP A 126 10.88 -7.32 -9.65
CA ASP A 126 11.31 -8.67 -10.00
C ASP A 126 12.75 -8.66 -10.55
N THR A 127 13.54 -9.67 -10.17
CA THR A 127 14.92 -9.85 -10.66
C THR A 127 14.91 -10.06 -12.18
N GLY A 128 15.81 -9.38 -12.87
CA GLY A 128 15.95 -9.47 -14.34
C GLY A 128 14.97 -8.59 -15.12
N THR A 129 14.04 -7.89 -14.47
CA THR A 129 13.16 -6.94 -15.16
C THR A 129 13.89 -5.64 -15.49
N PRO A 130 13.68 -5.07 -16.70
CA PRO A 130 14.27 -3.79 -17.06
C PRO A 130 13.51 -2.62 -16.41
N ASN A 131 14.26 -1.65 -15.91
CA ASN A 131 13.70 -0.35 -15.53
C ASN A 131 13.47 0.53 -16.78
N LYS A 132 12.97 1.75 -16.59
CA LYS A 132 12.71 2.68 -17.70
C LYS A 132 13.95 2.99 -18.55
N LYS A 133 15.16 2.88 -18.01
CA LYS A 133 16.41 3.14 -18.75
C LYS A 133 16.92 1.90 -19.49
N GLY A 134 16.30 0.74 -19.26
CA GLY A 134 16.74 -0.55 -19.79
C GLY A 134 17.74 -1.29 -18.90
N ASP A 135 18.10 -0.74 -17.73
CA ASP A 135 18.96 -1.43 -16.79
C ASP A 135 18.18 -2.55 -16.11
N LEU A 136 18.77 -3.74 -16.00
CA LEU A 136 18.12 -4.89 -15.37
C LEU A 136 18.24 -4.82 -13.85
N ASN A 137 17.16 -5.06 -13.13
CA ASN A 137 17.22 -5.26 -11.69
C ASN A 137 17.97 -6.56 -11.35
N MET A 138 19.08 -6.44 -10.68
CA MET A 138 19.93 -7.57 -10.29
C MET A 138 19.64 -8.09 -8.87
N TYR A 139 18.78 -7.43 -8.13
CA TYR A 139 18.48 -7.75 -6.73
C TYR A 139 17.23 -8.61 -6.60
N SER A 140 17.23 -9.49 -5.59
CA SER A 140 16.03 -10.24 -5.23
C SER A 140 14.98 -9.32 -4.60
N PRO A 141 13.70 -9.47 -4.98
CA PRO A 141 12.64 -8.64 -4.42
C PRO A 141 12.41 -8.94 -2.94
N ILE A 142 12.13 -7.90 -2.17
CA ILE A 142 11.64 -8.03 -0.80
C ILE A 142 10.17 -8.43 -0.85
N ASP A 143 9.83 -9.56 -0.23
CA ASP A 143 8.45 -9.97 0.01
C ASP A 143 7.95 -9.37 1.34
N LEU A 144 7.18 -8.29 1.25
CA LEU A 144 6.67 -7.58 2.44
C LEU A 144 5.70 -8.41 3.26
N ALA A 145 4.88 -9.26 2.64
CA ALA A 145 3.95 -10.12 3.35
C ALA A 145 4.69 -11.18 4.16
N ARG A 146 5.68 -11.85 3.55
CA ARG A 146 6.54 -12.82 4.23
C ARG A 146 7.34 -12.17 5.36
N LEU A 147 7.93 -11.01 5.10
CA LEU A 147 8.66 -10.26 6.13
C LEU A 147 7.76 -9.88 7.30
N ALA A 148 6.54 -9.41 7.04
CA ALA A 148 5.59 -9.04 8.08
C ALA A 148 5.22 -10.24 8.97
N ILE A 149 5.00 -11.41 8.38
CA ILE A 149 4.74 -12.65 9.12
C ILE A 149 5.94 -13.00 10.01
N GLU A 150 7.13 -12.96 9.46
CA GLU A 150 8.37 -13.32 10.18
C GLU A 150 8.63 -12.42 11.39
N ILE A 151 8.30 -11.14 11.30
CA ILE A 151 8.47 -10.18 12.41
C ILE A 151 7.23 -10.04 13.28
N GLY A 152 6.21 -10.89 13.10
CA GLY A 152 5.09 -11.06 14.01
C GLY A 152 3.87 -10.17 13.76
N ALA A 153 3.61 -9.78 12.51
CA ALA A 153 2.35 -9.12 12.17
C ALA A 153 1.15 -10.01 12.52
N THR A 154 0.12 -9.41 13.13
CA THR A 154 -1.05 -10.15 13.60
C THR A 154 -2.15 -10.33 12.55
N PHE A 155 -2.08 -9.58 11.45
CA PHE A 155 -2.89 -9.75 10.25
C PHE A 155 -2.02 -9.45 9.01
N VAL A 156 -2.00 -10.37 8.05
CA VAL A 156 -1.32 -10.19 6.76
C VAL A 156 -2.21 -10.71 5.66
N GLY A 157 -2.47 -9.87 4.66
CA GLY A 157 -3.18 -10.25 3.45
C GLY A 157 -2.41 -9.80 2.21
N ARG A 158 -2.55 -10.55 1.12
CA ARG A 158 -2.11 -10.15 -0.22
C ARG A 158 -3.28 -10.23 -1.16
N SER A 159 -3.43 -9.24 -2.02
CA SER A 159 -4.51 -9.18 -3.00
C SER A 159 -4.07 -8.43 -4.25
N PHE A 160 -4.96 -8.37 -5.22
CA PHE A 160 -4.78 -7.66 -6.47
C PHE A 160 -5.81 -6.53 -6.60
N SER A 161 -5.37 -5.35 -6.99
CA SER A 161 -6.24 -4.18 -7.13
C SER A 161 -7.35 -4.35 -8.19
N GLY A 162 -7.16 -5.29 -9.14
CA GLY A 162 -8.16 -5.63 -10.16
C GLY A 162 -9.19 -6.66 -9.70
N ASP A 163 -9.01 -7.28 -8.52
CA ASP A 163 -9.97 -8.22 -7.92
C ASP A 163 -10.67 -7.58 -6.71
N LYS A 164 -11.69 -6.81 -6.99
CA LYS A 164 -12.48 -6.16 -5.93
C LYS A 164 -13.26 -7.15 -5.06
N GLN A 165 -13.63 -8.31 -5.60
CA GLN A 165 -14.40 -9.33 -4.85
C GLN A 165 -13.56 -9.90 -3.71
N GLN A 166 -12.25 -10.03 -3.89
CA GLN A 166 -11.31 -10.44 -2.85
C GLN A 166 -10.84 -9.24 -2.02
N LEU A 167 -10.51 -8.12 -2.66
CA LEU A 167 -9.85 -6.99 -2.00
C LEU A 167 -10.76 -6.27 -0.98
N ILE A 168 -12.04 -6.04 -1.30
CA ILE A 168 -12.97 -5.35 -0.40
C ILE A 168 -13.16 -6.09 0.92
N PRO A 169 -13.47 -7.40 0.95
CA PRO A 169 -13.54 -8.16 2.20
C PRO A 169 -12.24 -8.14 3.01
N LEU A 170 -11.08 -8.20 2.36
CA LEU A 170 -9.78 -8.14 3.04
C LEU A 170 -9.55 -6.77 3.68
N ILE A 171 -9.90 -5.66 2.99
CA ILE A 171 -9.81 -4.31 3.57
C ILE A 171 -10.72 -4.19 4.79
N LYS A 172 -11.96 -4.70 4.70
CA LYS A 172 -12.91 -4.70 5.82
C LYS A 172 -12.37 -5.48 7.01
N ALA A 173 -11.83 -6.67 6.78
CA ALA A 173 -11.23 -7.49 7.82
C ALA A 173 -10.01 -6.80 8.46
N ALA A 174 -9.14 -6.17 7.65
CA ALA A 174 -7.98 -5.43 8.12
C ALA A 174 -8.37 -4.21 8.99
N ILE A 175 -9.41 -3.46 8.59
CA ILE A 175 -9.90 -2.31 9.36
C ILE A 175 -10.54 -2.77 10.68
N SER A 176 -11.20 -3.92 10.69
CA SER A 176 -11.83 -4.47 11.89
C SER A 176 -10.85 -5.19 12.82
N HIS A 177 -9.62 -5.46 12.36
CA HIS A 177 -8.59 -6.12 13.14
C HIS A 177 -8.06 -5.23 14.27
N ARG A 178 -7.79 -5.83 15.44
CA ARG A 178 -7.16 -5.16 16.58
C ARG A 178 -5.66 -5.45 16.59
N GLY A 179 -4.85 -4.47 16.24
CA GLY A 179 -3.41 -4.58 16.09
C GLY A 179 -2.95 -4.16 14.69
N PHE A 180 -1.75 -4.57 14.29
CA PHE A 180 -1.18 -4.23 13.00
C PHE A 180 -1.74 -5.15 11.90
N ALA A 181 -2.37 -4.56 10.91
CA ALA A 181 -2.86 -5.27 9.73
C ALA A 181 -2.12 -4.79 8.48
N LEU A 182 -1.40 -5.69 7.81
CA LEU A 182 -0.80 -5.46 6.50
C LEU A 182 -1.70 -5.97 5.38
N LEU A 183 -1.92 -5.14 4.37
CA LEU A 183 -2.40 -5.55 3.05
C LEU A 183 -1.37 -5.17 1.98
N ASP A 184 -0.73 -6.19 1.38
CA ASP A 184 0.16 -6.03 0.22
C ASP A 184 -0.69 -6.19 -1.05
N VAL A 185 -1.07 -5.06 -1.65
CA VAL A 185 -1.98 -5.03 -2.80
C VAL A 185 -1.19 -4.84 -4.07
N VAL A 186 -1.07 -5.89 -4.89
CA VAL A 186 -0.48 -5.76 -6.23
C VAL A 186 -1.31 -4.79 -7.05
N SER A 187 -0.68 -3.70 -7.47
CA SER A 187 -1.33 -2.52 -8.03
C SER A 187 -0.57 -2.04 -9.27
N PRO A 188 -0.84 -2.63 -10.46
CA PRO A 188 -0.02 -2.44 -11.65
C PRO A 188 0.20 -0.98 -12.03
N CYS A 189 1.46 -0.64 -12.34
CA CYS A 189 1.83 0.64 -12.92
C CYS A 189 1.78 0.55 -14.45
N VAL A 190 0.70 1.01 -15.07
CA VAL A 190 0.50 0.92 -16.53
C VAL A 190 1.56 1.63 -17.36
N THR A 191 2.33 2.54 -16.74
CA THR A 191 3.33 3.36 -17.44
C THR A 191 4.74 2.75 -17.38
N PHE A 192 5.10 2.08 -16.27
CA PHE A 192 6.49 1.72 -16.03
C PHE A 192 6.72 0.26 -15.70
N ASN A 193 5.72 -0.51 -15.26
CA ASN A 193 5.89 -1.91 -14.88
C ASN A 193 4.62 -2.73 -15.14
N ASN A 194 4.15 -2.72 -16.40
CA ASN A 194 3.00 -3.50 -16.85
C ASN A 194 3.36 -4.24 -18.16
N HIS A 195 4.37 -5.10 -18.10
CA HIS A 195 4.85 -5.91 -19.22
C HIS A 195 4.91 -7.39 -18.79
N GLY A 196 5.00 -8.32 -19.76
CA GLY A 196 4.88 -9.75 -19.53
C GLY A 196 5.94 -10.35 -18.59
N GLU A 197 7.06 -9.69 -18.42
CA GLU A 197 8.14 -10.13 -17.51
C GLU A 197 7.91 -9.73 -16.05
N SER A 198 6.92 -8.86 -15.78
CA SER A 198 6.62 -8.40 -14.41
C SER A 198 5.51 -9.22 -13.76
N THR A 199 5.80 -9.78 -12.59
CA THR A 199 4.77 -10.44 -11.74
C THR A 199 3.71 -9.46 -11.23
N LYS A 200 3.94 -8.16 -11.37
CA LYS A 200 3.01 -7.09 -10.98
C LYS A 200 2.23 -6.51 -12.14
N SER A 201 2.31 -7.14 -13.34
CA SER A 201 1.52 -6.74 -14.51
C SER A 201 0.08 -7.22 -14.40
N TYR A 202 -0.83 -6.55 -15.12
CA TYR A 202 -2.22 -6.98 -15.23
C TYR A 202 -2.35 -8.36 -15.85
N GLU A 203 -1.51 -8.66 -16.85
CA GLU A 203 -1.52 -9.96 -17.53
C GLU A 203 -1.16 -11.09 -16.56
N HIS A 204 -0.04 -10.95 -15.85
CA HIS A 204 0.39 -11.94 -14.86
C HIS A 204 -0.65 -12.12 -13.76
N MET A 205 -1.13 -11.03 -13.17
CA MET A 205 -2.08 -11.11 -12.06
C MET A 205 -3.42 -11.73 -12.44
N ARG A 206 -3.91 -11.52 -13.67
CA ARG A 206 -5.13 -12.16 -14.15
C ARG A 206 -4.96 -13.64 -14.46
N SER A 207 -3.75 -14.09 -14.78
CA SER A 207 -3.46 -15.51 -15.03
C SER A 207 -3.18 -16.29 -13.75
N ALA A 208 -2.74 -15.61 -12.69
CA ALA A 208 -2.36 -16.23 -11.41
C ALA A 208 -3.48 -16.20 -10.34
N ASN A 209 -4.60 -15.52 -10.62
CA ASN A 209 -5.69 -15.27 -9.66
C ASN A 209 -6.90 -16.19 -9.84
#